data_fd1c1e208d98415bbac6b908a8c14574
#
_entry.id   fd1c1e208d98415bbac6b908a8c14574
#
_cell.length_a   1.000
_cell.length_b   1.000
_cell.length_c   1.000
_cell.angle_alpha   90.00
_cell.angle_beta   90.00
_cell.angle_gamma   90.00
#
_symmetry.space_group_name_H-M   'P 1'
#
loop_
_entity.id
_entity.type
_entity.pdbx_description
1 polymer ?
#
loop_
_entity_poly.entity_id
_entity_poly.type
_entity_poly.pdbx_seq_one_letter_code
_entity_poly.pdbx_strand_id
1 'polypeptide(L)'
;MITCVVDYVIDPARIEAFEEFARRWIALVNRHGGQHHGYFLPSEGASDRALALFSFPSLAEYERYRSRFGVDEEFIAADRIRDESGCVHRYDRSFMRPLLAGD
;
A
#
# COMPACT_ATOMS: atom_id res chain seq x y z
N MET A 1 0.93 18.20 2.03
CA MET A 1 0.50 16.84 1.69
C MET A 1 1.62 16.07 1.02
N ILE A 2 1.80 14.85 1.38
CA ILE A 2 2.72 13.92 0.71
C ILE A 2 1.93 12.72 0.20
N THR A 3 2.40 12.14 -0.90
CA THR A 3 1.82 10.91 -1.44
C THR A 3 2.88 9.83 -1.46
N CYS A 4 2.54 8.70 -0.85
CA CYS A 4 3.38 7.53 -0.87
C CYS A 4 3.05 6.71 -2.12
N VAL A 5 4.07 6.37 -2.88
CA VAL A 5 3.96 5.53 -4.08
C VAL A 5 4.70 4.24 -3.79
N VAL A 6 3.99 3.13 -3.81
CA VAL A 6 4.61 1.83 -3.59
C VAL A 6 4.53 1.03 -4.88
N ASP A 7 5.70 0.69 -5.42
CA ASP A 7 5.84 -0.17 -6.59
C ASP A 7 6.07 -1.60 -6.10
N TYR A 8 5.21 -2.52 -6.54
CA TYR A 8 5.31 -3.92 -6.13
C TYR A 8 5.71 -4.81 -7.30
N VAL A 9 6.57 -5.77 -6.99
CA VAL A 9 6.74 -6.95 -7.83
C VAL A 9 6.03 -8.08 -7.09
N ILE A 10 4.99 -8.63 -7.72
CA ILE A 10 4.11 -9.61 -7.09
C ILE A 10 4.22 -10.97 -7.78
N ASP A 11 3.74 -12.00 -7.09
CA ASP A 11 3.60 -13.31 -7.67
C ASP A 11 2.23 -13.41 -8.36
N PRO A 12 2.18 -13.52 -9.71
CA PRO A 12 0.90 -13.60 -10.40
C PRO A 12 0.03 -14.79 -9.97
N ALA A 13 0.65 -15.87 -9.51
CA ALA A 13 -0.07 -17.04 -9.02
C ALA A 13 -0.73 -16.80 -7.66
N ARG A 14 -0.42 -15.69 -7.00
CA ARG A 14 -0.93 -15.32 -5.70
C ARG A 14 -1.72 -14.01 -5.74
N ILE A 15 -2.32 -13.70 -6.87
CA ILE A 15 -3.02 -12.41 -7.06
C ILE A 15 -4.16 -12.23 -6.07
N GLU A 16 -4.89 -13.30 -5.75
CA GLU A 16 -6.00 -13.21 -4.80
C GLU A 16 -5.54 -12.85 -3.39
N ALA A 17 -4.42 -13.41 -2.96
CA ALA A 17 -3.83 -13.07 -1.68
C ALA A 17 -3.35 -11.62 -1.66
N PHE A 18 -2.77 -11.15 -2.77
CA PHE A 18 -2.36 -9.75 -2.89
C PHE A 18 -3.55 -8.81 -2.81
N GLU A 19 -4.67 -9.15 -3.45
CA GLU A 19 -5.87 -8.33 -3.41
C GLU A 19 -6.44 -8.25 -1.98
N GLU A 20 -6.42 -9.35 -1.23
CA GLU A 20 -6.85 -9.35 0.16
C GLU A 20 -5.94 -8.47 1.01
N PHE A 21 -4.63 -8.60 0.84
CA PHE A 21 -3.64 -7.75 1.47
C PHE A 21 -3.93 -6.26 1.16
N ALA A 22 -4.17 -5.95 -0.10
CA ALA A 22 -4.44 -4.59 -0.55
C ALA A 22 -5.71 -4.00 0.09
N ARG A 23 -6.80 -4.77 0.15
CA ARG A 23 -8.05 -4.31 0.76
C ARG A 23 -7.85 -3.94 2.22
N ARG A 24 -7.08 -4.74 2.94
CA ARG A 24 -6.81 -4.46 4.36
C ARG A 24 -5.99 -3.20 4.54
N TRP A 25 -4.98 -2.98 3.70
CA TRP A 25 -4.15 -1.78 3.79
C TRP A 25 -4.90 -0.52 3.40
N ILE A 26 -5.81 -0.58 2.42
CA ILE A 26 -6.68 0.55 2.10
C ILE A 26 -7.47 0.98 3.34
N ALA A 27 -8.09 0.03 4.02
CA ALA A 27 -8.87 0.32 5.22
C ALA A 27 -8.01 0.90 6.35
N LEU A 28 -6.81 0.36 6.54
CA LEU A 28 -5.90 0.82 7.59
C LEU A 28 -5.42 2.25 7.35
N VAL A 29 -5.02 2.57 6.13
CA VAL A 29 -4.59 3.92 5.78
C VAL A 29 -5.73 4.91 6.02
N ASN A 30 -6.93 4.60 5.53
CA ASN A 30 -8.08 5.49 5.67
C ASN A 30 -8.50 5.69 7.11
N ARG A 31 -8.32 4.68 7.96
CA ARG A 31 -8.67 4.76 9.37
C ARG A 31 -7.65 5.54 10.19
N HIS A 32 -6.40 5.58 9.74
CA HIS A 32 -5.30 6.15 10.52
C HIS A 32 -4.77 7.47 9.94
N GLY A 33 -5.66 8.27 9.38
CA GLY A 33 -5.35 9.65 9.02
C GLY A 33 -4.89 9.88 7.60
N GLY A 34 -4.83 8.84 6.78
CA GLY A 34 -4.47 8.95 5.37
C GLY A 34 -5.66 8.89 4.45
N GLN A 35 -5.38 9.02 3.17
CA GLN A 35 -6.34 8.82 2.10
C GLN A 35 -5.72 7.88 1.08
N HIS A 36 -6.26 6.67 0.99
CA HIS A 36 -5.78 5.71 0.02
C HIS A 36 -6.46 5.95 -1.33
N HIS A 37 -5.67 6.07 -2.38
CA HIS A 37 -6.16 6.30 -3.75
C HIS A 37 -6.38 4.99 -4.50
N GLY A 38 -6.06 3.88 -3.89
CA GLY A 38 -6.28 2.56 -4.45
C GLY A 38 -5.01 1.85 -4.86
N TYR A 39 -5.17 0.57 -5.17
CA TYR A 39 -4.15 -0.25 -5.76
C TYR A 39 -4.48 -0.40 -7.24
N PHE A 40 -3.43 -0.45 -8.05
CA PHE A 40 -3.54 -0.65 -9.49
C PHE A 40 -2.91 -2.00 -9.80
N LEU A 41 -3.72 -2.91 -10.30
CA LEU A 41 -3.36 -4.31 -10.49
C LEU A 41 -3.03 -4.59 -11.95
N PRO A 42 -2.30 -5.68 -12.24
CA PRO A 42 -2.02 -6.05 -13.63
C PRO A 42 -3.30 -6.22 -14.43
N SER A 43 -3.31 -5.70 -15.65
CA SER A 43 -4.40 -5.87 -16.60
C SER A 43 -3.83 -6.38 -17.92
N GLU A 44 -3.15 -5.51 -18.66
CA GLU A 44 -2.42 -5.91 -19.86
C GLU A 44 -0.95 -5.53 -19.68
N GLY A 45 -0.05 -6.29 -20.27
CA GLY A 45 1.38 -6.11 -20.16
C GLY A 45 1.97 -6.97 -19.06
N ALA A 46 2.81 -6.38 -18.20
CA ALA A 46 3.45 -7.13 -17.12
C ALA A 46 2.42 -7.70 -16.15
N SER A 47 2.55 -8.97 -15.82
CA SER A 47 1.63 -9.65 -14.91
C SER A 47 2.08 -9.59 -13.45
N ASP A 48 3.28 -9.08 -13.18
CA ASP A 48 3.91 -9.09 -11.87
C ASP A 48 4.10 -7.70 -11.27
N ARG A 49 3.45 -6.67 -11.83
CA ARG A 49 3.59 -5.28 -11.38
C ARG A 49 2.28 -4.78 -10.80
N ALA A 50 2.35 -4.15 -9.64
CA ALA A 50 1.22 -3.46 -9.04
C ALA A 50 1.70 -2.16 -8.41
N LEU A 51 0.75 -1.25 -8.18
CA LEU A 51 1.06 0.08 -7.65
C LEU A 51 0.05 0.43 -6.58
N ALA A 52 0.52 1.02 -5.48
CA ALA A 52 -0.35 1.61 -4.47
C ALA A 52 -0.04 3.10 -4.33
N LEU A 53 -1.07 3.91 -4.19
CA LEU A 53 -0.94 5.35 -3.98
C LEU A 53 -1.78 5.74 -2.78
N PHE A 54 -1.16 6.42 -1.81
CA PHE A 54 -1.92 6.95 -0.68
C PHE A 54 -1.24 8.19 -0.13
N SER A 55 -2.05 9.10 0.43
CA SER A 55 -1.58 10.42 0.86
C SER A 55 -1.83 10.64 2.34
N PHE A 56 -0.95 11.43 2.95
CA PHE A 56 -1.09 11.94 4.31
C PHE A 56 -0.92 13.44 4.30
N PRO A 57 -1.49 14.17 5.27
CA PRO A 57 -1.33 15.62 5.33
C PRO A 57 0.11 16.07 5.45
N SER A 58 0.96 15.26 6.10
CA SER A 58 2.37 15.57 6.30
C SER A 58 3.16 14.30 6.53
N LEU A 59 4.48 14.40 6.46
CA LEU A 59 5.36 13.29 6.78
C LEU A 59 5.21 12.88 8.25
N ALA A 60 4.96 13.84 9.16
CA ALA A 60 4.74 13.55 10.57
C ALA A 60 3.50 12.65 10.77
N GLU A 61 2.43 12.93 10.02
CA GLU A 61 1.22 12.10 10.08
C GLU A 61 1.49 10.69 9.54
N TYR A 62 2.26 10.59 8.48
CA TYR A 62 2.68 9.29 7.94
C TYR A 62 3.49 8.52 8.98
N GLU A 63 4.42 9.17 9.66
CA GLU A 63 5.24 8.52 10.68
C GLU A 63 4.40 8.01 11.85
N ARG A 64 3.37 8.75 12.21
CA ARG A 64 2.43 8.34 13.26
C ARG A 64 1.69 7.07 12.87
N TYR A 65 1.23 6.99 11.62
CA TYR A 65 0.62 5.79 11.06
C TYR A 65 1.63 4.63 11.05
N ARG A 66 2.85 4.88 10.59
CA ARG A 66 3.88 3.85 10.52
C ARG A 66 4.28 3.30 11.88
N SER A 67 4.17 4.10 12.94
CA SER A 67 4.51 3.65 14.29
C SER A 67 3.63 2.49 14.79
N ARG A 68 2.51 2.24 14.12
CA ARG A 68 1.60 1.13 14.46
C ARG A 68 2.02 -0.21 13.84
N PHE A 69 2.94 -0.18 12.91
CA PHE A 69 3.44 -1.39 12.25
C PHE A 69 4.11 -2.30 13.29
N GLY A 70 3.76 -3.59 13.25
CA GLY A 70 4.33 -4.55 14.19
C GLY A 70 3.82 -4.45 15.63
N VAL A 71 2.95 -3.49 15.94
CA VAL A 71 2.39 -3.25 17.28
C VAL A 71 0.89 -3.48 17.29
N ASP A 72 0.17 -2.87 16.34
CA ASP A 72 -1.28 -2.97 16.21
C ASP A 72 -1.64 -4.29 15.52
N GLU A 73 -2.56 -5.05 16.11
CA GLU A 73 -2.93 -6.38 15.61
C GLU A 73 -3.48 -6.37 14.20
N GLU A 74 -4.20 -5.32 13.80
CA GLU A 74 -4.77 -5.24 12.45
C GLU A 74 -3.67 -5.07 11.41
N PHE A 75 -2.62 -4.29 11.73
CA PHE A 75 -1.46 -4.15 10.86
C PHE A 75 -0.68 -5.46 10.76
N ILE A 76 -0.52 -6.14 11.89
CA ILE A 76 0.15 -7.44 11.94
C ILE A 76 -0.62 -8.45 11.08
N ALA A 77 -1.95 -8.47 11.18
CA ALA A 77 -2.78 -9.40 10.41
C ALA A 77 -2.68 -9.13 8.90
N ALA A 78 -2.64 -7.87 8.50
CA ALA A 78 -2.48 -7.52 7.08
C ALA A 78 -1.12 -7.97 6.55
N ASP A 79 -0.05 -7.73 7.29
CA ASP A 79 1.30 -8.16 6.91
C ASP A 79 1.42 -9.68 6.88
N ARG A 80 0.70 -10.38 7.73
CA ARG A 80 0.72 -11.84 7.75
C ARG A 80 0.23 -12.43 6.44
N ILE A 81 -0.75 -11.81 5.79
CA ILE A 81 -1.22 -12.26 4.47
C ILE A 81 -0.07 -12.23 3.47
N ARG A 82 0.67 -11.13 3.43
CA ARG A 82 1.85 -11.00 2.57
C ARG A 82 2.90 -12.06 2.89
N ASP A 83 3.22 -12.21 4.17
CA ASP A 83 4.30 -13.07 4.61
C ASP A 83 3.99 -14.56 4.41
N GLU A 84 2.77 -14.99 4.74
CA GLU A 84 2.38 -16.39 4.62
C GLU A 84 2.12 -16.81 3.18
N SER A 85 1.59 -15.91 2.35
CA SER A 85 1.28 -16.23 0.95
C SER A 85 2.48 -16.12 0.03
N GLY A 86 3.44 -15.26 0.38
CA GLY A 86 4.55 -14.93 -0.52
C GLY A 86 4.11 -14.14 -1.74
N CYS A 87 2.99 -13.42 -1.66
CA CYS A 87 2.42 -12.72 -2.81
C CYS A 87 3.25 -11.51 -3.26
N VAL A 88 4.11 -10.98 -2.41
CA VAL A 88 4.99 -9.85 -2.74
C VAL A 88 6.42 -10.34 -2.77
N HIS A 89 7.07 -10.24 -3.94
CA HIS A 89 8.48 -10.59 -4.07
C HIS A 89 9.37 -9.43 -3.65
N ARG A 90 8.96 -8.22 -3.98
CA ARG A 90 9.74 -7.00 -3.68
C ARG A 90 8.83 -5.79 -3.77
N TYR A 91 9.17 -4.75 -3.05
CA TYR A 91 8.51 -3.46 -3.23
C TYR A 91 9.49 -2.32 -2.99
N ASP A 92 9.23 -1.20 -3.65
CA ASP A 92 9.95 0.06 -3.47
C ASP A 92 8.96 1.13 -3.10
N ARG A 93 9.32 1.97 -2.12
CA ARG A 93 8.45 3.03 -1.63
C ARG A 93 9.13 4.38 -1.83
N SER A 94 8.37 5.31 -2.41
CA SER A 94 8.81 6.68 -2.63
C SER A 94 7.77 7.65 -2.11
N PHE A 95 8.22 8.82 -1.70
CA PHE A 95 7.32 9.90 -1.30
C PHE A 95 7.38 11.00 -2.34
N MET A 96 6.22 11.44 -2.80
CA MET A 96 6.09 12.44 -3.84
C MET A 96 5.15 13.54 -3.40
N ARG A 97 5.36 14.72 -3.95
CA ARG A 97 4.44 15.84 -3.76
C ARG A 97 3.40 15.79 -4.89
N PRO A 98 2.11 15.62 -4.58
CA PRO A 98 1.11 15.56 -5.64
C PRO A 98 0.91 16.92 -6.29
N LEU A 99 0.79 16.93 -7.61
CA LEU A 99 0.35 18.07 -8.38
C LEU A 99 -0.92 17.63 -9.10
N LEU A 100 -2.05 18.16 -8.67
CA LEU A 100 -3.37 17.73 -9.10
C LEU A 100 -4.06 18.83 -9.89
N ALA A 101 -5.15 18.46 -10.61
CA ALA A 101 -5.94 19.42 -11.35
C ALA A 101 -6.44 20.52 -10.39
N GLY A 102 -6.25 21.77 -10.75
CA GLY A 102 -6.64 22.93 -9.94
C GLY A 102 -5.56 23.47 -9.01
N ASP A 103 -4.43 22.79 -8.94
CA ASP A 103 -3.29 23.26 -8.13
C ASP A 103 -2.47 24.31 -8.89
#